data_a14dd847fcb1d5fd17d871488d081262
#
_entry.id   a14dd847fcb1d5fd17d871488d081262
#
_cell.length_a   1.000
_cell.length_b   1.000
_cell.length_c   1.000
_cell.angle_alpha   90.00
_cell.angle_beta   90.00
_cell.angle_gamma   90.00
#
_symmetry.space_group_name_H-M   'P 1'
#
loop_
_entity.id
_entity.type
_entity.pdbx_description
1 polymer ?
#
loop_
_entity_poly.entity_id
_entity_poly.type
_entity_poly.pdbx_seq_one_letter_code
_entity_poly.pdbx_strand_id
1 'polypeptide(L)'
;MILIAATFGWFYFIHTREQTVAVAQPVSKTVDLWNADTDRGEQPGQLQSVELPASVVRLTVILPRFSASGQYLIAVTRKEDGTGLVAEGLAPTVAAGQKEKVSVALDLRRVTAGAYFLSTTHEEDQAAYYYPLQIK
;
A
#
# COMPACT_ATOMS: atom_id res chain seq x y z
N MET A 1 37.62 26.72 12.79
CA MET A 1 36.48 27.18 13.58
C MET A 1 35.21 27.26 12.77
N ILE A 2 35.26 27.94 11.68
CA ILE A 2 34.09 28.12 10.83
C ILE A 2 33.59 26.81 10.27
N LEU A 3 34.51 25.92 9.94
CA LEU A 3 34.15 24.63 9.43
C LEU A 3 33.34 23.82 10.43
N ILE A 4 33.73 23.93 11.70
CA ILE A 4 33.06 23.21 12.75
C ILE A 4 31.61 23.70 12.89
N ALA A 5 31.41 25.00 12.78
CA ALA A 5 30.10 25.58 12.90
C ALA A 5 29.20 25.13 11.74
N ALA A 6 29.75 25.07 10.56
CA ALA A 6 28.97 24.64 9.40
C ALA A 6 28.56 23.17 9.53
N THR A 7 29.49 22.36 9.98
CA THR A 7 29.19 20.94 10.17
C THR A 7 28.12 20.77 11.23
N PHE A 8 28.20 21.53 12.25
CA PHE A 8 27.25 21.45 13.35
C PHE A 8 25.86 21.84 12.88
N GLY A 9 25.75 22.87 12.07
CA GLY A 9 24.48 23.29 11.55
C GLY A 9 23.84 22.25 10.65
N TRP A 10 24.65 21.58 9.86
CA TRP A 10 24.15 20.54 9.00
C TRP A 10 23.62 19.37 9.81
N PHE A 11 24.30 19.03 10.86
CA PHE A 11 23.89 17.95 11.73
C PHE A 11 22.55 18.28 12.39
N TYR A 12 22.38 19.50 12.81
CA TYR A 12 21.15 19.93 13.41
C TYR A 12 19.99 19.82 12.44
N PHE A 13 20.23 20.08 11.19
CA PHE A 13 19.21 19.99 10.17
C PHE A 13 18.71 18.56 9.98
N ILE A 14 19.61 17.60 10.03
CA ILE A 14 19.24 16.20 9.93
C ILE A 14 18.37 15.81 11.12
N HIS A 15 18.69 16.29 12.27
CA HIS A 15 17.92 16.02 13.47
C HIS A 15 16.47 16.45 13.31
N THR A 16 16.26 17.58 12.74
CA THR A 16 14.90 18.10 12.51
C THR A 16 14.08 17.17 11.66
N ARG A 17 14.70 16.62 10.64
CA ARG A 17 13.98 15.69 9.77
C ARG A 17 13.61 14.41 10.48
N GLU A 18 14.45 13.94 11.35
CA GLU A 18 14.16 12.76 12.13
C GLU A 18 12.93 12.95 13.00
N GLN A 19 12.82 14.10 13.59
CA GLN A 19 11.66 14.40 14.42
C GLN A 19 10.38 14.39 13.60
N THR A 20 10.44 14.91 12.39
CA THR A 20 9.28 14.90 11.52
C THR A 20 8.83 13.48 11.20
N VAL A 21 9.78 12.61 10.93
CA VAL A 21 9.47 11.22 10.64
C VAL A 21 8.85 10.54 11.85
N ALA A 22 9.36 10.84 13.04
CA ALA A 22 8.83 10.23 14.25
C ALA A 22 7.40 10.65 14.51
N VAL A 23 7.02 11.86 14.17
CA VAL A 23 5.66 12.33 14.33
C VAL A 23 4.70 11.60 13.41
N ALA A 24 5.15 11.29 12.20
CA ALA A 24 4.32 10.64 11.20
C ALA A 24 4.54 9.13 11.22
N GLN A 25 4.19 8.51 12.32
CA GLN A 25 4.37 7.07 12.46
C GLN A 25 3.46 6.30 11.53
N PRO A 26 3.98 5.27 10.87
CA PRO A 26 3.16 4.47 9.96
C PRO A 26 2.09 3.67 10.72
N VAL A 27 0.97 3.48 10.08
CA VAL A 27 -0.11 2.64 10.57
C VAL A 27 0.00 1.30 9.85
N SER A 28 -0.01 0.22 10.59
CA SER A 28 0.06 -1.11 9.99
C SER A 28 -1.35 -1.63 9.75
N LYS A 29 -1.60 -2.08 8.54
CA LYS A 29 -2.90 -2.64 8.15
C LYS A 29 -2.69 -3.92 7.36
N THR A 30 -3.60 -4.86 7.53
CA THR A 30 -3.59 -6.11 6.76
C THR A 30 -4.90 -6.23 6.00
N VAL A 31 -4.80 -6.52 4.73
CA VAL A 31 -5.96 -6.75 3.87
C VAL A 31 -5.92 -8.20 3.45
N ASP A 32 -6.97 -8.95 3.78
CA ASP A 32 -7.05 -10.36 3.48
C ASP A 32 -7.95 -10.58 2.26
N LEU A 33 -7.33 -10.90 1.14
CA LEU A 33 -8.05 -11.14 -0.11
C LEU A 33 -8.16 -12.63 -0.43
N TRP A 34 -7.82 -13.48 0.52
CA TRP A 34 -7.74 -14.91 0.29
C TRP A 34 -9.02 -15.48 -0.32
N ASN A 35 -10.16 -15.01 0.15
CA ASN A 35 -11.45 -15.50 -0.31
C ASN A 35 -12.12 -14.59 -1.35
N ALA A 36 -11.43 -13.59 -1.84
CA ALA A 36 -12.04 -12.61 -2.73
C ALA A 36 -12.54 -13.25 -4.02
N ASP A 37 -11.81 -14.21 -4.54
CA ASP A 37 -12.18 -14.87 -5.77
C ASP A 37 -13.38 -15.78 -5.65
N THR A 38 -13.68 -16.24 -4.46
CA THR A 38 -14.79 -17.18 -4.30
C THR A 38 -16.15 -16.52 -4.46
N ASP A 39 -16.17 -15.20 -4.32
CA ASP A 39 -17.42 -14.45 -4.45
C ASP A 39 -17.61 -13.88 -5.85
N ARG A 40 -16.66 -14.14 -6.70
CA ARG A 40 -16.68 -13.58 -8.05
C ARG A 40 -17.86 -14.11 -8.84
N GLY A 41 -18.58 -13.20 -9.46
CA GLY A 41 -19.65 -13.57 -10.35
C GLY A 41 -20.99 -13.83 -9.71
N GLU A 42 -21.02 -13.97 -8.40
CA GLU A 42 -22.28 -14.23 -7.72
C GLU A 42 -22.89 -12.96 -7.17
N GLN A 43 -22.11 -12.21 -6.43
CA GLN A 43 -22.62 -10.97 -5.86
C GLN A 43 -21.51 -9.95 -5.87
N PRO A 44 -21.37 -9.21 -6.96
CA PRO A 44 -20.28 -8.23 -7.06
C PRO A 44 -20.26 -7.21 -5.92
N GLY A 45 -21.43 -6.89 -5.38
CA GLY A 45 -21.49 -5.95 -4.28
C GLY A 45 -20.93 -6.48 -2.98
N GLN A 46 -20.64 -7.76 -2.93
CA GLN A 46 -20.11 -8.39 -1.74
C GLN A 46 -18.60 -8.49 -1.73
N LEU A 47 -17.94 -7.92 -2.72
CA LEU A 47 -16.49 -7.86 -2.70
C LEU A 47 -16.07 -7.12 -1.45
N GLN A 48 -15.04 -7.64 -0.83
CA GLN A 48 -14.56 -7.09 0.42
C GLN A 48 -14.12 -5.65 0.23
N SER A 49 -14.68 -4.77 1.02
CA SER A 49 -14.29 -3.37 0.99
C SER A 49 -13.13 -3.14 1.95
N VAL A 50 -12.11 -2.47 1.49
CA VAL A 50 -10.91 -2.20 2.27
C VAL A 50 -10.99 -0.78 2.79
N GLU A 51 -10.59 -0.57 4.04
CA GLU A 51 -10.53 0.78 4.62
C GLU A 51 -9.11 1.08 5.04
N LEU A 52 -8.60 2.24 4.65
CA LEU A 52 -7.26 2.69 5.03
C LEU A 52 -7.33 4.13 5.52
N PRO A 53 -6.48 4.50 6.49
CA PRO A 53 -6.41 5.89 6.93
C PRO A 53 -5.59 6.74 5.97
N ALA A 54 -5.81 8.04 5.99
CA ALA A 54 -5.01 8.99 5.20
C ALA A 54 -3.72 9.26 5.95
N SER A 55 -2.83 8.27 5.97
CA SER A 55 -1.55 8.30 6.69
C SER A 55 -0.53 7.53 5.91
N VAL A 56 0.67 7.40 6.45
CA VAL A 56 1.64 6.45 5.92
C VAL A 56 1.20 5.07 6.41
N VAL A 57 0.92 4.16 5.49
CA VAL A 57 0.38 2.85 5.83
C VAL A 57 1.38 1.78 5.41
N ARG A 58 1.71 0.90 6.37
CA ARG A 58 2.40 -0.34 6.05
C ARG A 58 1.34 -1.37 5.78
N LEU A 59 1.14 -1.67 4.53
CA LEU A 59 0.05 -2.52 4.10
C LEU A 59 0.57 -3.91 3.79
N THR A 60 -0.01 -4.91 4.44
CA THR A 60 0.24 -6.30 4.11
C THR A 60 -1.00 -6.83 3.41
N VAL A 61 -0.83 -7.30 2.19
CA VAL A 61 -1.94 -7.84 1.41
C VAL A 61 -1.76 -9.35 1.34
N ILE A 62 -2.76 -10.09 1.83
CA ILE A 62 -2.81 -11.53 1.65
C ILE A 62 -3.53 -11.75 0.33
N LEU A 63 -2.81 -12.29 -0.64
CA LEU A 63 -3.31 -12.40 -2.00
C LEU A 63 -4.43 -13.43 -2.12
N PRO A 64 -5.26 -13.33 -3.15
CA PRO A 64 -6.31 -14.32 -3.39
C PRO A 64 -5.73 -15.71 -3.62
N ARG A 65 -6.56 -16.71 -3.45
CA ARG A 65 -6.16 -18.10 -3.68
C ARG A 65 -5.60 -18.25 -5.08
N PHE A 66 -4.59 -19.11 -5.19
CA PHE A 66 -3.97 -19.44 -6.48
C PHE A 66 -3.21 -18.28 -7.10
N SER A 67 -2.86 -17.28 -6.31
CA SER A 67 -2.00 -16.22 -6.79
C SER A 67 -0.57 -16.75 -6.95
N ALA A 68 0.07 -16.37 -8.03
CA ALA A 68 1.45 -16.78 -8.28
C ALA A 68 2.39 -16.00 -7.36
N SER A 69 3.52 -16.59 -7.04
CA SER A 69 4.57 -15.86 -6.33
C SER A 69 5.28 -14.91 -7.29
N GLY A 70 5.99 -13.95 -6.76
CA GLY A 70 6.77 -13.01 -7.57
C GLY A 70 6.60 -11.59 -7.09
N GLN A 71 6.93 -10.64 -7.94
CA GLN A 71 6.82 -9.22 -7.63
C GLN A 71 5.40 -8.74 -7.92
N TYR A 72 4.86 -7.97 -6.97
CA TYR A 72 3.54 -7.38 -7.14
C TYR A 72 3.60 -5.88 -6.93
N LEU A 73 2.90 -5.17 -7.79
CA LEU A 73 2.67 -3.75 -7.63
C LEU A 73 1.33 -3.57 -6.92
N ILE A 74 1.37 -2.94 -5.76
CA ILE A 74 0.17 -2.64 -4.99
C ILE A 74 -0.07 -1.15 -5.16
N ALA A 75 -1.24 -0.79 -5.64
CA ALA A 75 -1.51 0.61 -5.97
C ALA A 75 -2.88 1.04 -5.48
N VAL A 76 -3.01 2.34 -5.25
CA VAL A 76 -4.29 2.96 -4.95
C VAL A 76 -4.61 3.92 -6.09
N THR A 77 -5.77 3.73 -6.70
CA THR A 77 -6.17 4.53 -7.86
C THR A 77 -7.55 5.11 -7.64
N ARG A 78 -7.86 6.14 -8.39
CA ARG A 78 -9.18 6.78 -8.30
C ARG A 78 -10.24 6.00 -9.06
N LYS A 79 -9.84 5.30 -10.11
CA LYS A 79 -10.76 4.59 -10.97
C LYS A 79 -10.42 3.12 -11.07
N GLU A 80 -11.43 2.35 -11.37
CA GLU A 80 -11.32 0.90 -11.45
C GLU A 80 -10.43 0.43 -12.59
N ASP A 81 -10.23 1.27 -13.58
CA ASP A 81 -9.39 0.93 -14.73
C ASP A 81 -7.91 1.24 -14.49
N GLY A 82 -7.56 1.68 -13.29
CA GLY A 82 -6.18 1.97 -12.95
C GLY A 82 -5.76 3.40 -13.19
N THR A 83 -6.64 4.26 -13.69
CA THR A 83 -6.28 5.65 -13.88
C THR A 83 -6.43 6.43 -12.59
N GLY A 84 -5.72 7.55 -12.49
CA GLY A 84 -5.74 8.37 -11.30
C GLY A 84 -4.95 7.75 -10.15
N LEU A 85 -3.72 7.34 -10.45
CA LEU A 85 -2.84 6.76 -9.44
C LEU A 85 -2.55 7.76 -8.33
N VAL A 86 -2.72 7.35 -7.08
CA VAL A 86 -2.44 8.21 -5.93
C VAL A 86 -1.33 7.68 -5.06
N ALA A 87 -1.09 6.38 -5.05
CA ALA A 87 0.02 5.79 -4.30
C ALA A 87 0.31 4.40 -4.83
N GLU A 88 1.55 3.96 -4.71
CA GLU A 88 1.91 2.60 -5.14
C GLU A 88 3.16 2.12 -4.44
N GLY A 89 3.33 0.82 -4.39
CA GLY A 89 4.52 0.18 -3.85
C GLY A 89 4.73 -1.15 -4.54
N LEU A 90 5.98 -1.52 -4.74
CA LEU A 90 6.35 -2.77 -5.39
C LEU A 90 7.12 -3.63 -4.39
N ALA A 91 6.75 -4.89 -4.28
CA ALA A 91 7.43 -5.81 -3.37
C ALA A 91 7.21 -7.25 -3.81
N PRO A 92 8.12 -8.16 -3.42
CA PRO A 92 7.94 -9.57 -3.71
C PRO A 92 6.97 -10.22 -2.72
N THR A 93 6.40 -11.34 -3.13
CA THR A 93 5.59 -12.14 -2.23
C THR A 93 6.46 -12.86 -1.23
N VAL A 94 5.88 -13.11 -0.07
CA VAL A 94 6.47 -13.94 0.96
C VAL A 94 5.46 -15.03 1.28
N ALA A 95 5.90 -16.27 1.24
CA ALA A 95 5.01 -17.38 1.51
C ALA A 95 4.65 -17.45 2.99
N ALA A 96 3.38 -17.70 3.28
CA ALA A 96 2.90 -17.86 4.63
C ALA A 96 1.95 -19.06 4.62
N GLY A 97 2.52 -20.26 4.75
CA GLY A 97 1.76 -21.48 4.57
C GLY A 97 1.35 -21.63 3.11
N GLN A 98 0.07 -21.75 2.87
CA GLN A 98 -0.45 -21.84 1.50
C GLN A 98 -0.76 -20.48 0.91
N LYS A 99 -0.55 -19.42 1.67
CA LYS A 99 -0.89 -18.06 1.24
C LYS A 99 0.36 -17.32 0.80
N GLU A 100 0.17 -16.38 -0.09
CA GLU A 100 1.21 -15.45 -0.50
C GLU A 100 0.84 -14.07 -0.01
N LYS A 101 1.76 -13.36 0.56
CA LYS A 101 1.48 -12.00 1.02
C LYS A 101 2.55 -11.02 0.55
N VAL A 102 2.12 -9.79 0.36
CA VAL A 102 2.97 -8.70 -0.11
C VAL A 102 2.87 -7.56 0.90
N SER A 103 4.00 -7.02 1.29
CA SER A 103 4.01 -5.88 2.21
C SER A 103 4.63 -4.67 1.51
N VAL A 104 3.91 -3.57 1.51
CA VAL A 104 4.36 -2.33 0.91
C VAL A 104 4.07 -1.16 1.84
N ALA A 105 4.76 -0.05 1.64
CA ALA A 105 4.49 1.18 2.36
C ALA A 105 3.82 2.15 1.39
N LEU A 106 2.66 2.65 1.76
CA LEU A 106 1.91 3.61 0.95
C LEU A 106 1.79 4.92 1.70
N ASP A 107 2.09 6.01 1.03
CA ASP A 107 1.95 7.33 1.63
C ASP A 107 0.63 7.93 1.21
N LEU A 108 -0.35 7.85 2.10
CA LEU A 108 -1.69 8.34 1.83
C LEU A 108 -2.00 9.63 2.57
N ARG A 109 -0.98 10.30 3.09
CA ARG A 109 -1.17 11.50 3.92
C ARG A 109 -1.85 12.64 3.17
N ARG A 110 -1.64 12.71 1.87
CA ARG A 110 -2.20 13.79 1.05
C ARG A 110 -3.40 13.36 0.24
N VAL A 111 -3.88 12.17 0.48
CA VAL A 111 -5.01 11.63 -0.26
C VAL A 111 -6.29 12.09 0.42
N THR A 112 -7.20 12.65 -0.35
CA THR A 112 -8.48 13.10 0.17
C THR A 112 -9.34 11.89 0.54
N ALA A 113 -10.06 11.98 1.64
CA ALA A 113 -10.96 10.90 2.04
C ALA A 113 -11.99 10.65 0.95
N GLY A 114 -12.35 9.39 0.74
CA GLY A 114 -13.34 9.05 -0.26
C GLY A 114 -13.13 7.64 -0.80
N ALA A 115 -13.77 7.38 -1.93
CA ALA A 115 -13.78 6.07 -2.56
C ALA A 115 -12.65 5.97 -3.59
N TYR A 116 -11.93 4.86 -3.52
CA TYR A 116 -10.79 4.58 -4.40
C TYR A 116 -10.80 3.10 -4.72
N PHE A 117 -9.75 2.64 -5.37
CA PHE A 117 -9.56 1.22 -5.66
C PHE A 117 -8.16 0.81 -5.26
N LEU A 118 -8.05 -0.37 -4.66
CA LEU A 118 -6.78 -1.00 -4.37
C LEU A 118 -6.51 -2.01 -5.47
N SER A 119 -5.36 -1.95 -6.10
CA SER A 119 -5.04 -2.89 -7.16
C SER A 119 -3.84 -3.73 -6.78
N THR A 120 -3.86 -4.97 -7.26
CA THR A 120 -2.71 -5.87 -7.19
C THR A 120 -2.37 -6.27 -8.61
N THR A 121 -1.12 -6.03 -9.01
CA THR A 121 -0.68 -6.36 -10.36
C THR A 121 0.55 -7.24 -10.26
N HIS A 122 0.47 -8.44 -10.83
CA HIS A 122 1.61 -9.34 -10.91
C HIS A 122 2.52 -8.84 -12.01
N GLU A 123 3.78 -8.57 -11.67
CA GLU A 123 4.70 -7.91 -12.61
C GLU A 123 5.01 -8.76 -13.84
N GLU A 124 5.06 -10.05 -13.66
CA GLU A 124 5.49 -10.93 -14.73
C GLU A 124 4.46 -10.99 -15.87
N ASP A 125 3.19 -11.12 -15.55
CA ASP A 125 2.16 -11.26 -16.56
C ASP A 125 1.20 -10.07 -16.60
N GLN A 126 1.44 -9.06 -15.78
CA GLN A 126 0.64 -7.84 -15.73
C GLN A 126 -0.83 -8.09 -15.42
N ALA A 127 -1.14 -9.22 -14.78
CA ALA A 127 -2.50 -9.52 -14.36
C ALA A 127 -2.87 -8.61 -13.18
N ALA A 128 -3.89 -7.80 -13.36
CA ALA A 128 -4.29 -6.81 -12.38
C ALA A 128 -5.71 -7.07 -11.90
N TYR A 129 -5.91 -6.92 -10.59
CA TYR A 129 -7.23 -7.05 -9.97
C TYR A 129 -7.48 -5.81 -9.12
N TYR A 130 -8.71 -5.36 -9.08
CA TYR A 130 -9.10 -4.12 -8.42
C TYR A 130 -10.16 -4.38 -7.36
N TYR A 131 -10.00 -3.75 -6.20
CA TYR A 131 -10.90 -3.95 -5.06
C TYR A 131 -11.35 -2.59 -4.54
N PRO A 132 -12.61 -2.45 -4.15
CA PRO A 132 -13.09 -1.19 -3.60
C PRO A 132 -12.32 -0.79 -2.34
N LEU A 133 -11.97 0.47 -2.23
CA LEU A 133 -11.17 0.99 -1.15
C LEU A 133 -11.78 2.29 -0.65
N GLN A 134 -11.84 2.43 0.67
CA GLN A 134 -12.29 3.66 1.32
C GLN A 134 -11.11 4.27 2.05
N ILE A 135 -10.81 5.53 1.78
CA ILE A 135 -9.82 6.29 2.53
C ILE A 135 -10.56 7.16 3.52
N LYS A 136 -10.18 7.07 4.78
CA LYS A 136 -10.86 7.84 5.82
C LYS A 136 -9.98 8.91 6.49
#